data_33b38fb3cbd9c47c1eafc5dc2d7352ec
#
_entry.id   33b38fb3cbd9c47c1eafc5dc2d7352ec
#
_cell.length_a   1.000
_cell.length_b   1.000
_cell.length_c   1.000
_cell.angle_alpha   90.00
_cell.angle_beta   90.00
_cell.angle_gamma   90.00
#
_symmetry.space_group_name_H-M   'P 1'
#
loop_
_entity.id
_entity.type
_entity.pdbx_description
1 polymer ?
#
loop_
_entity_poly.entity_id
_entity_poly.type
_entity_poly.pdbx_seq_one_letter_code
_entity_poly.pdbx_strand_id
1 'polypeptide(L)'
;MVTETIENKGGNNMFNPDKVLFKQAISGQMFSPTDGVLFWTLEDLKDVNIQTNATSQDKTDATGAVIAKYYDADTAQITGNTSFLTLSLLAAQWGTEKNVASSTNKILIPKREKVKVGGDITKITLSKVPVGGISFIYLLNERKEQVASYKYAAVNSEKEFSLDAAKKEITLPTDTAIKEGMTIQVYYTYESENAVDITKSTNDMPKSGEFWLESIFTDICDKNIEYHGWV
;
A
#
# COMPACT_ATOMS: atom_id res chain seq x y z
N MET A 1 27.87 5.67 8.43
CA MET A 1 29.12 5.64 7.61
C MET A 1 28.73 4.99 6.31
N VAL A 2 28.76 5.70 5.21
CA VAL A 2 28.48 5.13 3.88
C VAL A 2 29.74 4.42 3.43
N THR A 3 29.66 3.12 3.19
CA THR A 3 30.79 2.35 2.62
C THR A 3 30.43 1.98 1.21
N GLU A 4 31.25 2.39 0.27
CA GLU A 4 31.07 2.19 -1.15
C GLU A 4 32.05 1.13 -1.65
N THR A 5 31.56 0.11 -2.32
CA THR A 5 32.41 -0.89 -2.97
C THR A 5 32.13 -0.90 -4.46
N ILE A 6 33.13 -0.64 -5.26
CA ILE A 6 33.05 -0.63 -6.73
C ILE A 6 33.80 -1.84 -7.26
N GLU A 7 33.11 -2.77 -7.91
CA GLU A 7 33.73 -3.92 -8.59
C GLU A 7 33.90 -3.65 -10.08
N ASN A 8 35.11 -3.80 -10.57
CA ASN A 8 35.43 -3.72 -12.00
C ASN A 8 35.33 -5.09 -12.67
N LYS A 9 34.25 -5.34 -13.39
CA LYS A 9 34.05 -6.59 -14.16
C LYS A 9 34.54 -6.46 -15.62
N GLY A 10 35.80 -6.25 -15.84
CA GLY A 10 36.29 -6.37 -17.21
C GLY A 10 37.65 -5.75 -17.51
N GLY A 11 38.57 -6.59 -17.91
CA GLY A 11 39.80 -6.40 -18.71
C GLY A 11 40.60 -5.12 -18.57
N ASN A 12 41.86 -5.25 -18.56
CA ASN A 12 43.05 -4.35 -18.52
C ASN A 12 42.97 -2.86 -18.95
N ASN A 13 41.83 -2.20 -18.88
CA ASN A 13 41.74 -0.74 -19.02
C ASN A 13 41.53 -0.11 -17.66
N MET A 14 42.41 0.79 -17.27
CA MET A 14 42.33 1.51 -16.00
C MET A 14 41.00 2.23 -15.90
N PHE A 15 40.20 1.76 -14.92
CA PHE A 15 38.99 2.42 -14.43
C PHE A 15 39.36 3.81 -13.86
N ASN A 16 38.65 4.85 -14.29
CA ASN A 16 38.81 6.18 -13.72
C ASN A 16 37.65 6.44 -12.72
N PRO A 17 37.90 6.33 -11.41
CA PRO A 17 36.87 6.50 -10.39
C PRO A 17 36.28 7.92 -10.33
N ASP A 18 36.99 8.91 -10.88
CA ASP A 18 36.58 10.31 -10.84
C ASP A 18 35.67 10.73 -12.03
N LYS A 19 35.40 9.80 -12.95
CA LYS A 19 34.63 10.08 -14.17
C LYS A 19 33.61 8.98 -14.46
N VAL A 20 32.70 8.81 -13.54
CA VAL A 20 31.58 7.85 -13.68
C VAL A 20 30.26 8.59 -13.87
N LEU A 21 29.43 8.05 -14.74
CA LEU A 21 28.07 8.52 -14.98
C LEU A 21 27.08 7.52 -14.40
N PHE A 22 26.17 7.98 -13.57
CA PHE A 22 25.06 7.17 -13.09
C PHE A 22 24.16 6.80 -14.28
N LYS A 23 23.95 5.51 -14.51
CA LYS A 23 23.11 5.01 -15.60
C LYS A 23 21.72 4.70 -15.13
N GLN A 24 21.60 3.84 -14.12
CA GLN A 24 20.31 3.47 -13.53
C GLN A 24 20.49 2.82 -12.17
N ALA A 25 19.47 2.89 -11.32
CA ALA A 25 19.35 1.99 -10.19
C ALA A 25 18.71 0.67 -10.66
N ILE A 26 19.19 -0.45 -10.14
CA ILE A 26 18.68 -1.80 -10.47
C ILE A 26 17.64 -2.18 -9.44
N SER A 27 18.02 -2.12 -8.15
CA SER A 27 17.17 -2.52 -7.05
C SER A 27 17.39 -1.67 -5.80
N GLY A 28 16.38 -1.67 -4.94
CA GLY A 28 16.46 -1.11 -3.60
C GLY A 28 15.80 -2.08 -2.63
N GLN A 29 16.42 -2.30 -1.49
CA GLN A 29 15.88 -3.17 -0.46
C GLN A 29 16.17 -2.62 0.94
N MET A 30 15.26 -2.92 1.86
CA MET A 30 15.40 -2.50 3.26
C MET A 30 15.19 -3.70 4.17
N PHE A 31 16.07 -3.85 5.14
CA PHE A 31 16.01 -4.95 6.11
C PHE A 31 16.38 -4.49 7.51
N SER A 32 16.00 -5.29 8.48
CA SER A 32 16.35 -5.08 9.86
C SER A 32 17.80 -5.48 10.10
N PRO A 33 18.67 -4.59 10.63
CA PRO A 33 20.06 -4.91 10.93
C PRO A 33 20.22 -5.86 12.14
N THR A 34 19.14 -6.02 12.93
CA THR A 34 19.19 -6.81 14.17
C THR A 34 18.91 -8.28 13.92
N ASP A 35 17.96 -8.61 13.07
CA ASP A 35 17.47 -9.98 12.82
C ASP A 35 17.50 -10.39 11.34
N GLY A 36 17.94 -9.49 10.46
CA GLY A 36 18.06 -9.73 9.03
C GLY A 36 16.73 -9.89 8.29
N VAL A 37 15.62 -9.49 8.91
CA VAL A 37 14.30 -9.57 8.27
C VAL A 37 14.20 -8.55 7.13
N LEU A 38 13.93 -9.06 5.93
CA LEU A 38 13.70 -8.23 4.75
C LEU A 38 12.31 -7.58 4.83
N PHE A 39 12.27 -6.25 4.89
CA PHE A 39 11.03 -5.50 4.94
C PHE A 39 10.41 -5.34 3.55
N TRP A 40 11.21 -4.96 2.57
CA TRP A 40 10.75 -4.82 1.19
C TRP A 40 11.93 -4.83 0.20
N THR A 41 11.62 -5.17 -1.04
CA THR A 41 12.51 -5.09 -2.21
C THR A 41 11.78 -4.37 -3.33
N LEU A 42 12.47 -3.50 -4.03
CA LEU A 42 12.03 -2.83 -5.25
C LEU A 42 13.01 -3.18 -6.37
N GLU A 43 12.50 -3.75 -7.46
CA GLU A 43 13.32 -4.14 -8.63
C GLU A 43 13.12 -3.21 -9.83
N ASP A 44 12.22 -2.22 -9.70
CA ASP A 44 11.83 -1.31 -10.77
C ASP A 44 11.95 0.14 -10.26
N LEU A 45 13.19 0.55 -9.96
CA LEU A 45 13.48 1.90 -9.52
C LEU A 45 13.82 2.78 -10.72
N LYS A 46 13.22 3.97 -10.77
CA LYS A 46 13.43 5.01 -11.77
C LYS A 46 13.67 6.36 -11.10
N ASP A 47 14.40 7.23 -11.81
CA ASP A 47 14.63 8.61 -11.38
C ASP A 47 15.16 8.69 -9.94
N VAL A 48 16.09 7.79 -9.60
CA VAL A 48 16.68 7.78 -8.27
C VAL A 48 17.57 8.99 -8.09
N ASN A 49 17.33 9.73 -7.00
CA ASN A 49 18.14 10.86 -6.60
C ASN A 49 18.59 10.66 -5.15
N ILE A 50 19.88 10.84 -4.93
CA ILE A 50 20.52 10.76 -3.60
C ILE A 50 21.01 12.15 -3.25
N GLN A 51 20.50 12.68 -2.15
CA GLN A 51 20.91 13.98 -1.62
C GLN A 51 21.47 13.79 -0.23
N THR A 52 22.67 14.29 0.01
CA THR A 52 23.27 14.39 1.32
C THR A 52 23.20 15.84 1.78
N ASN A 53 22.79 16.08 3.00
CA ASN A 53 22.66 17.41 3.57
C ASN A 53 23.35 17.48 4.93
N ALA A 54 24.40 18.28 5.00
CA ALA A 54 25.11 18.63 6.24
C ALA A 54 24.65 20.03 6.68
N THR A 55 24.01 20.13 7.81
CA THR A 55 23.65 21.41 8.40
C THR A 55 24.71 21.84 9.42
N SER A 56 24.94 23.13 9.52
CA SER A 56 25.87 23.69 10.50
C SER A 56 25.22 24.83 11.25
N GLN A 57 25.56 24.94 12.53
CA GLN A 57 25.13 26.02 13.41
C GLN A 57 26.33 26.85 13.83
N ASP A 58 26.26 28.17 13.64
CA ASP A 58 27.28 29.10 14.08
C ASP A 58 26.94 29.59 15.48
N LYS A 59 27.89 29.47 16.41
CA LYS A 59 27.85 30.19 17.70
C LYS A 59 28.59 31.51 17.58
N THR A 60 27.88 32.57 17.89
CA THR A 60 28.44 33.95 17.90
C THR A 60 28.66 34.45 19.32
N ASP A 61 29.62 35.34 19.49
CA ASP A 61 29.81 36.09 20.71
C ASP A 61 28.81 37.28 20.83
N ALA A 62 28.93 38.05 21.90
CA ALA A 62 28.09 39.21 22.15
C ALA A 62 28.27 40.34 21.12
N THR A 63 29.32 40.32 20.31
CA THR A 63 29.60 41.25 19.22
C THR A 63 29.11 40.77 17.86
N GLY A 64 28.55 39.52 17.78
CA GLY A 64 28.10 38.89 16.55
C GLY A 64 29.22 38.16 15.77
N ALA A 65 30.44 38.08 16.31
CA ALA A 65 31.51 37.34 15.67
C ALA A 65 31.32 35.82 15.88
N VAL A 66 31.50 35.01 14.80
CA VAL A 66 31.44 33.56 14.91
C VAL A 66 32.65 33.02 15.68
N ILE A 67 32.43 32.42 16.84
CA ILE A 67 33.45 31.85 17.71
C ILE A 67 33.56 30.33 17.54
N ALA A 68 32.50 29.65 17.10
CA ALA A 68 32.53 28.22 16.84
C ALA A 68 31.47 27.84 15.80
N LYS A 69 31.78 26.80 15.01
CA LYS A 69 30.86 26.21 14.07
C LYS A 69 30.65 24.75 14.44
N TYR A 70 29.38 24.37 14.63
CA TYR A 70 28.99 22.99 14.93
C TYR A 70 28.32 22.42 13.69
N TYR A 71 28.67 21.21 13.33
CA TYR A 71 28.02 20.46 12.28
C TYR A 71 27.08 19.47 12.93
N ASP A 72 25.83 19.48 12.47
CA ASP A 72 24.87 18.43 12.83
C ASP A 72 25.23 17.14 12.08
N ALA A 73 24.64 16.03 12.51
CA ALA A 73 24.80 14.76 11.79
C ALA A 73 24.31 14.89 10.34
N ASP A 74 25.08 14.35 9.41
CA ASP A 74 24.71 14.31 8.02
C ASP A 74 23.43 13.50 7.83
N THR A 75 22.53 14.00 7.02
CA THR A 75 21.32 13.27 6.61
C THR A 75 21.40 12.95 5.12
N ALA A 76 21.10 11.71 4.78
CA ALA A 76 20.94 11.28 3.40
C ALA A 76 19.46 11.09 3.08
N GLN A 77 19.02 11.63 1.96
CA GLN A 77 17.68 11.41 1.43
C GLN A 77 17.79 10.74 0.08
N ILE A 78 17.09 9.61 -0.05
CA ILE A 78 16.98 8.87 -1.30
C ILE A 78 15.55 8.98 -1.78
N THR A 79 15.37 9.48 -3.00
CA THR A 79 14.06 9.55 -3.66
C THR A 79 14.10 8.76 -4.96
N GLY A 80 13.01 8.12 -5.29
CA GLY A 80 12.88 7.35 -6.52
C GLY A 80 11.42 7.07 -6.84
N ASN A 81 11.18 6.69 -8.09
CA ASN A 81 9.87 6.28 -8.57
C ASN A 81 9.85 4.78 -8.85
N THR A 82 8.71 4.15 -8.62
CA THR A 82 8.46 2.76 -8.99
C THR A 82 7.17 2.68 -9.80
N SER A 83 7.13 1.79 -10.79
CA SER A 83 5.93 1.58 -11.62
C SER A 83 4.87 0.75 -10.90
N PHE A 84 5.25 0.00 -9.87
CA PHE A 84 4.36 -0.91 -9.16
C PHE A 84 4.17 -0.46 -7.70
N LEU A 85 2.95 -0.62 -7.20
CA LEU A 85 2.67 -0.46 -5.78
C LEU A 85 3.15 -1.72 -5.03
N THR A 86 4.23 -1.59 -4.28
CA THR A 86 4.76 -2.68 -3.46
C THR A 86 4.10 -2.65 -2.08
N LEU A 87 3.23 -3.63 -1.81
CA LEU A 87 2.48 -3.69 -0.56
C LEU A 87 3.39 -3.87 0.68
N SER A 88 4.54 -4.54 0.51
CA SER A 88 5.53 -4.67 1.59
C SER A 88 6.18 -3.33 1.94
N LEU A 89 6.46 -2.48 0.95
CA LEU A 89 6.94 -1.11 1.18
C LEU A 89 5.89 -0.28 1.92
N LEU A 90 4.63 -0.37 1.50
CA LEU A 90 3.53 0.32 2.17
C LEU A 90 3.39 -0.12 3.63
N ALA A 91 3.46 -1.42 3.90
CA ALA A 91 3.41 -1.97 5.25
C ALA A 91 4.57 -1.45 6.12
N ALA A 92 5.80 -1.44 5.59
CA ALA A 92 6.97 -0.91 6.27
C ALA A 92 6.84 0.60 6.57
N GLN A 93 6.35 1.40 5.61
CA GLN A 93 6.08 2.83 5.80
C GLN A 93 5.02 3.10 6.87
N TRP A 94 4.05 2.21 7.01
CA TRP A 94 3.03 2.31 8.05
C TRP A 94 3.46 1.71 9.39
N GLY A 95 4.59 0.99 9.43
CA GLY A 95 5.10 0.33 10.64
C GLY A 95 4.33 -0.94 11.02
N THR A 96 3.63 -1.53 10.07
CA THR A 96 2.76 -2.69 10.28
C THR A 96 3.22 -3.90 9.47
N GLU A 97 2.56 -5.02 9.66
CA GLU A 97 2.79 -6.23 8.89
C GLU A 97 1.74 -6.39 7.78
N LYS A 98 2.18 -7.01 6.70
CA LYS A 98 1.31 -7.43 5.60
C LYS A 98 0.68 -8.78 5.98
N ASN A 99 -0.64 -8.81 6.16
CA ASN A 99 -1.40 -10.05 6.36
C ASN A 99 -1.91 -10.57 5.02
N VAL A 100 -1.46 -11.75 4.63
CA VAL A 100 -1.87 -12.42 3.39
C VAL A 100 -2.87 -13.51 3.72
N ALA A 101 -4.03 -13.47 3.05
CA ALA A 101 -5.05 -14.50 3.21
C ALA A 101 -4.57 -15.87 2.71
N SER A 102 -5.09 -16.90 3.32
CA SER A 102 -4.90 -18.30 2.93
C SER A 102 -6.18 -19.09 3.19
N SER A 103 -6.18 -20.37 2.84
CA SER A 103 -7.31 -21.26 3.13
C SER A 103 -7.59 -21.41 4.64
N THR A 104 -6.56 -21.26 5.48
CA THR A 104 -6.65 -21.35 6.94
C THR A 104 -6.79 -19.99 7.63
N ASN A 105 -6.37 -18.92 6.98
CA ASN A 105 -6.44 -17.55 7.49
C ASN A 105 -7.17 -16.68 6.47
N LYS A 106 -8.49 -16.66 6.53
CA LYS A 106 -9.31 -15.86 5.63
C LYS A 106 -9.39 -14.41 6.11
N ILE A 107 -9.38 -13.48 5.17
CA ILE A 107 -9.51 -12.05 5.45
C ILE A 107 -10.93 -11.60 5.12
N LEU A 108 -11.52 -10.81 6.02
CA LEU A 108 -12.82 -10.18 5.81
C LEU A 108 -12.68 -8.95 4.92
N ILE A 109 -13.34 -8.99 3.76
CA ILE A 109 -13.33 -7.89 2.80
C ILE A 109 -14.70 -7.20 2.81
N PRO A 110 -14.75 -5.86 3.01
CA PRO A 110 -15.98 -5.11 2.81
C PRO A 110 -16.33 -5.04 1.33
N LYS A 111 -17.58 -5.30 0.99
CA LYS A 111 -18.10 -5.27 -0.36
C LYS A 111 -19.35 -4.40 -0.45
N ARG A 112 -19.35 -3.53 -1.46
CA ARG A 112 -20.53 -2.83 -1.94
C ARG A 112 -21.03 -3.53 -3.18
N GLU A 113 -22.22 -4.05 -3.15
CA GLU A 113 -22.85 -4.71 -4.28
C GLU A 113 -24.12 -3.98 -4.70
N LYS A 114 -24.35 -3.87 -5.99
CA LYS A 114 -25.55 -3.31 -6.59
C LYS A 114 -26.22 -4.39 -7.41
N VAL A 115 -27.42 -4.76 -7.02
CA VAL A 115 -28.20 -5.80 -7.67
C VAL A 115 -29.45 -5.15 -8.25
N LYS A 116 -29.72 -5.35 -9.53
CA LYS A 116 -30.98 -4.93 -10.14
C LYS A 116 -32.10 -5.87 -9.71
N VAL A 117 -33.20 -5.29 -9.33
CA VAL A 117 -34.45 -6.03 -9.08
C VAL A 117 -34.98 -6.55 -10.42
N GLY A 118 -35.05 -7.86 -10.54
CA GLY A 118 -35.59 -8.52 -11.75
C GLY A 118 -37.09 -8.68 -11.73
N GLY A 119 -37.59 -9.57 -12.57
CA GLY A 119 -39.05 -9.89 -12.61
C GLY A 119 -39.55 -10.51 -11.30
N ASP A 120 -38.71 -11.21 -10.53
CA ASP A 120 -38.98 -11.56 -9.14
C ASP A 120 -38.57 -10.40 -8.24
N ILE A 121 -39.54 -9.60 -7.82
CA ILE A 121 -39.30 -8.44 -6.92
C ILE A 121 -39.22 -8.84 -5.44
N THR A 122 -39.31 -10.13 -5.11
CA THR A 122 -39.33 -10.62 -3.74
C THR A 122 -37.95 -10.96 -3.21
N LYS A 123 -37.01 -11.24 -4.12
CA LYS A 123 -35.68 -11.76 -3.74
C LYS A 123 -34.57 -11.22 -4.63
N ILE A 124 -33.38 -11.11 -4.03
CA ILE A 124 -32.13 -10.87 -4.74
C ILE A 124 -31.05 -11.82 -4.25
N THR A 125 -30.10 -12.16 -5.12
CA THR A 125 -28.98 -13.05 -4.81
C THR A 125 -27.69 -12.26 -4.81
N LEU A 126 -26.91 -12.42 -3.74
CA LEU A 126 -25.58 -11.82 -3.58
C LEU A 126 -24.52 -12.68 -4.28
N SER A 127 -23.46 -12.06 -4.74
CA SER A 127 -22.34 -12.76 -5.38
C SER A 127 -21.46 -13.53 -4.39
N LYS A 128 -21.40 -13.11 -3.13
CA LYS A 128 -20.60 -13.72 -2.06
C LYS A 128 -21.46 -14.01 -0.83
N VAL A 129 -21.00 -14.95 -0.02
CA VAL A 129 -21.63 -15.26 1.27
C VAL A 129 -21.34 -14.11 2.25
N PRO A 130 -22.34 -13.42 2.80
CA PRO A 130 -22.13 -12.39 3.80
C PRO A 130 -21.72 -13.00 5.13
N VAL A 131 -20.74 -12.37 5.80
CA VAL A 131 -20.27 -12.73 7.13
C VAL A 131 -20.59 -11.58 8.08
N GLY A 132 -21.09 -11.90 9.27
CA GLY A 132 -21.49 -10.88 10.26
C GLY A 132 -22.85 -10.23 9.99
N GLY A 133 -23.57 -10.68 8.96
CA GLY A 133 -24.90 -10.16 8.62
C GLY A 133 -24.87 -8.87 7.79
N ILE A 134 -26.07 -8.36 7.50
CA ILE A 134 -26.31 -7.12 6.76
C ILE A 134 -27.28 -6.28 7.57
N SER A 135 -26.88 -5.09 7.99
CA SER A 135 -27.73 -4.23 8.83
C SER A 135 -28.75 -3.45 8.02
N PHE A 136 -28.37 -2.98 6.84
CA PHE A 136 -29.19 -2.12 6.00
C PHE A 136 -29.01 -2.45 4.52
N ILE A 137 -30.09 -2.29 3.74
CA ILE A 137 -30.05 -2.23 2.29
C ILE A 137 -30.70 -0.93 1.81
N TYR A 138 -30.29 -0.46 0.63
CA TYR A 138 -30.74 0.81 0.08
C TYR A 138 -31.38 0.59 -1.29
N LEU A 139 -32.59 1.13 -1.46
CA LEU A 139 -33.28 1.15 -2.74
C LEU A 139 -32.87 2.42 -3.50
N LEU A 140 -32.37 2.24 -4.72
CA LEU A 140 -31.95 3.33 -5.60
C LEU A 140 -32.84 3.37 -6.85
N ASN A 141 -33.18 4.59 -7.28
CA ASN A 141 -33.85 4.81 -8.56
C ASN A 141 -32.84 4.72 -9.75
N GLU A 142 -33.34 4.94 -10.95
CA GLU A 142 -32.53 4.93 -12.18
C GLU A 142 -31.42 6.01 -12.16
N ARG A 143 -31.65 7.13 -11.46
CA ARG A 143 -30.66 8.22 -11.27
C ARG A 143 -29.64 7.92 -10.19
N LYS A 144 -29.70 6.71 -9.58
CA LYS A 144 -28.85 6.26 -8.46
C LYS A 144 -29.07 7.06 -7.16
N GLU A 145 -30.21 7.71 -7.02
CA GLU A 145 -30.60 8.41 -5.80
C GLU A 145 -31.31 7.41 -4.87
N GLN A 146 -31.10 7.58 -3.55
CA GLN A 146 -31.74 6.74 -2.55
C GLN A 146 -33.23 7.10 -2.43
N VAL A 147 -34.09 6.09 -2.65
CA VAL A 147 -35.54 6.20 -2.49
C VAL A 147 -35.96 5.73 -1.12
N ALA A 148 -35.39 4.63 -0.64
CA ALA A 148 -35.71 4.05 0.66
C ALA A 148 -34.50 3.32 1.25
N SER A 149 -34.54 3.07 2.57
CA SER A 149 -33.62 2.19 3.26
C SER A 149 -34.40 1.22 4.13
N TYR A 150 -33.93 -0.03 4.19
CA TYR A 150 -34.58 -1.08 4.92
C TYR A 150 -33.59 -1.71 5.90
N LYS A 151 -34.10 -2.12 7.07
CA LYS A 151 -33.33 -2.77 8.15
C LYS A 151 -33.47 -4.29 8.04
N TYR A 152 -32.49 -4.96 8.61
CA TYR A 152 -32.56 -6.42 8.78
C TYR A 152 -33.55 -6.82 9.88
N ALA A 153 -34.33 -7.85 9.61
CA ALA A 153 -35.10 -8.59 10.59
C ALA A 153 -35.08 -10.09 10.26
N ALA A 154 -35.36 -10.92 11.25
CA ALA A 154 -35.41 -12.38 11.05
C ALA A 154 -36.56 -12.80 10.10
N VAL A 155 -37.62 -12.00 10.04
CA VAL A 155 -38.76 -12.17 9.13
C VAL A 155 -38.97 -10.85 8.43
N ASN A 156 -39.09 -10.90 7.07
CA ASN A 156 -39.32 -9.69 6.28
C ASN A 156 -40.70 -9.07 6.54
N SER A 157 -40.79 -7.77 6.44
CA SER A 157 -42.02 -6.98 6.56
C SER A 157 -42.05 -5.88 5.49
N GLU A 158 -42.97 -4.93 5.59
CA GLU A 158 -43.04 -3.78 4.68
C GLU A 158 -41.76 -2.91 4.73
N LYS A 159 -41.09 -2.80 5.90
CA LYS A 159 -39.93 -1.95 6.14
C LYS A 159 -38.65 -2.74 6.46
N GLU A 160 -38.70 -4.05 6.43
CA GLU A 160 -37.61 -4.92 6.87
C GLU A 160 -37.37 -6.02 5.85
N PHE A 161 -36.10 -6.37 5.66
CA PHE A 161 -35.68 -7.50 4.83
C PHE A 161 -35.15 -8.64 5.70
N SER A 162 -35.17 -9.85 5.16
CA SER A 162 -34.52 -11.01 5.78
C SER A 162 -33.39 -11.54 4.91
N LEU A 163 -32.43 -12.21 5.53
CA LEU A 163 -31.23 -12.74 4.91
C LEU A 163 -31.08 -14.24 5.16
N ASP A 164 -30.99 -15.03 4.10
CA ASP A 164 -30.46 -16.39 4.14
C ASP A 164 -28.99 -16.35 3.66
N ALA A 165 -28.07 -16.24 4.64
CA ALA A 165 -26.65 -16.12 4.33
C ALA A 165 -26.09 -17.34 3.60
N ALA A 166 -26.59 -18.56 3.91
CA ALA A 166 -26.12 -19.80 3.28
C ALA A 166 -26.47 -19.85 1.79
N LYS A 167 -27.63 -19.35 1.42
CA LYS A 167 -28.08 -19.25 0.03
C LYS A 167 -27.64 -17.96 -0.67
N LYS A 168 -27.04 -17.03 0.06
CA LYS A 168 -26.70 -15.67 -0.42
C LYS A 168 -27.93 -14.88 -0.87
N GLU A 169 -29.07 -15.13 -0.25
CA GLU A 169 -30.36 -14.65 -0.71
C GLU A 169 -30.91 -13.62 0.29
N ILE A 170 -31.32 -12.47 -0.22
CA ILE A 170 -32.04 -11.45 0.53
C ILE A 170 -33.49 -11.51 0.10
N THR A 171 -34.40 -11.75 1.04
CA THR A 171 -35.84 -11.56 0.82
C THR A 171 -36.16 -10.09 1.02
N LEU A 172 -36.64 -9.45 -0.01
CA LEU A 172 -36.91 -8.01 -0.03
C LEU A 172 -38.18 -7.68 0.78
N PRO A 173 -38.27 -6.46 1.31
CA PRO A 173 -39.49 -5.95 1.94
C PRO A 173 -40.69 -5.98 0.99
N THR A 174 -41.87 -6.06 1.55
CA THR A 174 -43.14 -6.02 0.78
C THR A 174 -43.57 -4.58 0.42
N ASP A 175 -42.63 -3.65 0.42
CA ASP A 175 -42.87 -2.24 0.09
C ASP A 175 -43.18 -2.06 -1.40
N THR A 176 -44.29 -1.36 -1.69
CA THR A 176 -44.72 -1.00 -3.05
C THR A 176 -43.75 -0.08 -3.80
N ALA A 177 -42.82 0.52 -3.11
CA ALA A 177 -41.75 1.31 -3.71
C ALA A 177 -40.75 0.47 -4.50
N ILE A 178 -40.63 -0.84 -4.19
CA ILE A 178 -39.74 -1.78 -4.88
C ILE A 178 -40.39 -2.19 -6.21
N LYS A 179 -39.76 -1.85 -7.31
CA LYS A 179 -40.24 -2.17 -8.67
C LYS A 179 -39.12 -2.83 -9.48
N GLU A 180 -39.52 -3.59 -10.49
CA GLU A 180 -38.58 -4.13 -11.44
C GLU A 180 -37.71 -3.01 -12.08
N GLY A 181 -36.44 -3.30 -12.30
CA GLY A 181 -35.48 -2.37 -12.86
C GLY A 181 -34.80 -1.44 -11.85
N MET A 182 -35.34 -1.29 -10.64
CA MET A 182 -34.67 -0.54 -9.57
C MET A 182 -33.42 -1.27 -9.08
N THR A 183 -32.57 -0.57 -8.37
CA THR A 183 -31.29 -1.14 -7.88
C THR A 183 -31.31 -1.20 -6.36
N ILE A 184 -31.02 -2.39 -5.82
CA ILE A 184 -30.72 -2.56 -4.40
C ILE A 184 -29.21 -2.48 -4.21
N GLN A 185 -28.78 -1.58 -3.36
CA GLN A 185 -27.39 -1.46 -2.94
C GLN A 185 -27.21 -2.06 -1.54
N VAL A 186 -26.24 -2.97 -1.43
CA VAL A 186 -25.97 -3.71 -0.20
C VAL A 186 -24.51 -3.51 0.18
N TYR A 187 -24.25 -3.32 1.48
CA TYR A 187 -22.92 -3.32 2.07
C TYR A 187 -22.80 -4.52 3.01
N TYR A 188 -21.80 -5.34 2.79
CA TYR A 188 -21.54 -6.50 3.62
C TYR A 188 -20.05 -6.87 3.59
N THR A 189 -19.63 -7.69 4.54
CA THR A 189 -18.29 -8.29 4.52
C THR A 189 -18.39 -9.75 4.10
N TYR A 190 -17.35 -10.24 3.43
CA TYR A 190 -17.22 -11.64 3.07
C TYR A 190 -15.80 -12.13 3.32
N GLU A 191 -15.61 -13.41 3.52
CA GLU A 191 -14.29 -14.03 3.64
C GLU A 191 -13.63 -14.27 2.29
N SER A 192 -12.34 -13.96 2.21
CA SER A 192 -11.51 -14.21 1.02
C SER A 192 -10.24 -14.94 1.40
N GLU A 193 -9.87 -15.92 0.57
CA GLU A 193 -8.61 -16.65 0.64
C GLU A 193 -7.51 -15.97 -0.22
N ASN A 194 -7.91 -15.02 -1.06
CA ASN A 194 -7.04 -14.30 -1.98
C ASN A 194 -7.13 -12.78 -1.72
N ALA A 195 -6.66 -12.38 -0.55
CA ALA A 195 -6.66 -10.98 -0.14
C ALA A 195 -5.38 -10.63 0.61
N VAL A 196 -5.07 -9.35 0.66
CA VAL A 196 -4.01 -8.81 1.50
C VAL A 196 -4.60 -7.68 2.32
N ASP A 197 -4.35 -7.71 3.61
CA ASP A 197 -4.72 -6.66 4.55
C ASP A 197 -3.47 -5.99 5.10
N ILE A 198 -3.51 -4.66 5.16
CA ILE A 198 -2.50 -3.83 5.79
C ILE A 198 -3.25 -2.80 6.62
N THR A 199 -3.31 -3.03 7.91
CA THR A 199 -4.02 -2.17 8.86
C THR A 199 -3.03 -1.33 9.65
N LYS A 200 -3.18 -0.01 9.60
CA LYS A 200 -2.39 0.93 10.40
C LYS A 200 -3.11 1.27 11.70
N SER A 201 -2.42 1.09 12.82
CA SER A 201 -2.83 1.62 14.12
C SER A 201 -2.28 3.05 14.31
N THR A 202 -2.90 3.81 15.21
CA THR A 202 -2.45 5.17 15.56
C THR A 202 -1.07 5.19 16.20
N ASN A 203 -0.64 4.09 16.80
CA ASN A 203 0.66 3.96 17.47
C ASN A 203 1.75 3.34 16.59
N ASP A 204 1.41 2.91 15.37
CA ASP A 204 2.38 2.32 14.46
C ASP A 204 3.32 3.39 13.91
N MET A 205 4.62 3.16 14.06
CA MET A 205 5.69 4.01 13.54
C MET A 205 6.33 3.35 12.32
N PRO A 206 6.77 4.11 11.32
CA PRO A 206 7.51 3.55 10.19
C PRO A 206 8.66 2.66 10.66
N LYS A 207 8.88 1.54 9.98
CA LYS A 207 10.00 0.66 10.27
C LYS A 207 11.30 1.37 9.92
N SER A 208 12.30 1.25 10.80
CA SER A 208 13.66 1.68 10.53
C SER A 208 14.53 0.47 10.23
N GLY A 209 15.52 0.64 9.36
CA GLY A 209 16.39 -0.45 8.97
C GLY A 209 17.54 0.03 8.09
N GLU A 210 18.36 -0.90 7.63
CA GLU A 210 19.37 -0.62 6.63
C GLU A 210 18.76 -0.65 5.23
N PHE A 211 19.12 0.36 4.43
CA PHE A 211 18.72 0.45 3.04
C PHE A 211 19.90 0.15 2.13
N TRP A 212 19.72 -0.80 1.23
CA TRP A 212 20.70 -1.14 0.20
C TRP A 212 20.18 -0.73 -1.17
N LEU A 213 21.01 -0.01 -1.89
CA LEU A 213 20.75 0.43 -3.25
C LEU A 213 21.78 -0.20 -4.18
N GLU A 214 21.30 -0.88 -5.21
CA GLU A 214 22.12 -1.41 -6.28
C GLU A 214 21.97 -0.55 -7.53
N SER A 215 23.09 -0.08 -8.07
CA SER A 215 23.11 0.86 -9.18
C SER A 215 24.18 0.50 -10.20
N ILE A 216 23.92 0.83 -11.47
CA ILE A 216 24.88 0.72 -12.53
C ILE A 216 25.41 2.12 -12.86
N PHE A 217 26.73 2.23 -12.85
CA PHE A 217 27.45 3.37 -13.39
C PHE A 217 28.16 2.98 -14.69
N THR A 218 28.38 3.95 -15.52
CA THR A 218 29.15 3.80 -16.78
C THR A 218 30.33 4.73 -16.75
N ASP A 219 31.51 4.27 -17.08
CA ASP A 219 32.67 5.16 -17.30
C ASP A 219 32.58 5.85 -18.67
N ILE A 220 33.50 6.79 -18.97
CA ILE A 220 33.56 7.53 -20.24
C ILE A 220 33.76 6.58 -21.41
N CYS A 221 34.26 5.36 -21.20
CA CYS A 221 34.50 4.35 -22.20
C CYS A 221 33.33 3.37 -22.36
N ASP A 222 32.14 3.71 -21.86
CA ASP A 222 30.90 2.91 -21.94
C ASP A 222 30.97 1.55 -21.24
N LYS A 223 31.84 1.43 -20.24
CA LYS A 223 31.94 0.24 -19.41
C LYS A 223 30.99 0.34 -18.21
N ASN A 224 30.14 -0.63 -18.06
CA ASN A 224 29.26 -0.71 -16.92
C ASN A 224 30.03 -1.10 -15.66
N ILE A 225 29.75 -0.40 -14.56
CA ILE A 225 30.29 -0.64 -13.23
C ILE A 225 29.10 -0.80 -12.30
N GLU A 226 29.05 -1.92 -11.59
CA GLU A 226 28.03 -2.14 -10.58
C GLU A 226 28.45 -1.45 -9.28
N TYR A 227 27.55 -0.70 -8.70
CA TYR A 227 27.72 -0.02 -7.42
C TYR A 227 26.74 -0.57 -6.41
N HIS A 228 27.27 -0.98 -5.26
CA HIS A 228 26.49 -1.42 -4.12
C HIS A 228 26.75 -0.47 -2.96
N GLY A 229 25.72 0.27 -2.56
CA GLY A 229 25.78 1.19 -1.44
C GLY A 229 24.71 0.88 -0.41
N TRP A 230 25.01 1.14 0.86
CA TRP A 230 24.04 1.04 1.95
C TRP A 230 24.02 2.32 2.78
N VAL A 231 22.85 2.63 3.33
CA VAL A 231 22.61 3.79 4.21
C VAL A 231 21.89 3.36 5.47
#